data_a413168a7ed271167e49cc50bbdc34da
#
_entry.id   a413168a7ed271167e49cc50bbdc34da
#
_cell.length_a   1.000
_cell.length_b   1.000
_cell.length_c   1.000
_cell.angle_alpha   90.00
_cell.angle_beta   90.00
_cell.angle_gamma   90.00
#
_symmetry.space_group_name_H-M   'P 1'
#
loop_
_entity.id
_entity.type
_entity.pdbx_description
1 polymer ?
#
loop_
_entity_poly.entity_id
_entity_poly.type
_entity_poly.pdbx_seq_one_letter_code
_entity_poly.pdbx_strand_id
1 'polypeptide(L)'
;HVLGTYQKDSNIRILDVCTGPGTILLSLLHYLPNACGMGIEISPDALSLAKVNSERFNSNDRVQLLESDMFSALDGENEQFDLIVSNPPYIRTGDAKLLSQDVLNEPHIALFGGEDGLDFYRILAKTCGTYLKSQGHIAFEIGFDQAEAVKALLEETGQYSNIRCITDLGGNDRVVTAVYEG
;
A
#
# COMPACT_ATOMS: atom_id res chain seq x y z
N HIS A 1 8.32 10.62 -1.84
CA HIS A 1 9.45 9.81 -1.36
C HIS A 1 9.77 8.69 -2.33
N VAL A 2 8.84 7.80 -2.60
CA VAL A 2 9.04 6.65 -3.53
C VAL A 2 9.69 7.09 -4.85
N LEU A 3 9.18 8.15 -5.48
CA LEU A 3 9.76 8.70 -6.71
C LEU A 3 11.19 9.25 -6.55
N GLY A 4 11.62 9.55 -5.32
CA GLY A 4 13.00 9.95 -5.03
C GLY A 4 13.95 8.77 -4.77
N THR A 5 13.38 7.57 -4.55
CA THR A 5 14.15 6.33 -4.33
C THR A 5 14.56 5.68 -5.66
N TYR A 6 13.71 5.78 -6.68
CA TYR A 6 13.91 5.17 -7.99
C TYR A 6 14.19 6.21 -9.05
N GLN A 7 15.07 5.88 -10.00
CA GLN A 7 15.28 6.71 -11.19
C GLN A 7 14.07 6.60 -12.12
N LYS A 8 13.81 7.64 -12.92
CA LYS A 8 12.64 7.70 -13.79
C LYS A 8 12.55 6.52 -14.78
N ASP A 9 13.69 6.02 -15.21
CA ASP A 9 13.83 4.91 -16.16
C ASP A 9 14.00 3.54 -15.49
N SER A 10 13.84 3.44 -14.17
CA SER A 10 13.92 2.19 -13.43
C SER A 10 12.86 1.20 -13.93
N ASN A 11 13.30 -0.03 -14.18
CA ASN A 11 12.43 -1.15 -14.53
C ASN A 11 12.12 -1.93 -13.25
N ILE A 12 11.12 -1.51 -12.51
CA ILE A 12 10.71 -2.10 -11.23
C ILE A 12 9.32 -2.71 -11.30
N ARG A 13 9.08 -3.70 -10.46
CA ARG A 13 7.76 -4.29 -10.22
C ARG A 13 7.19 -3.76 -8.90
N ILE A 14 5.98 -3.25 -8.95
CA ILE A 14 5.28 -2.63 -7.82
C ILE A 14 4.07 -3.47 -7.46
N LEU A 15 3.89 -3.77 -6.18
CA LEU A 15 2.63 -4.30 -5.64
C LEU A 15 1.93 -3.19 -4.84
N ASP A 16 0.67 -2.96 -5.12
CA ASP A 16 -0.20 -2.06 -4.37
C ASP A 16 -1.28 -2.89 -3.66
N VAL A 17 -1.13 -3.04 -2.36
CA VAL A 17 -2.06 -3.80 -1.50
C VAL A 17 -3.16 -2.87 -1.01
N CYS A 18 -4.42 -3.30 -1.10
CA CYS A 18 -5.60 -2.44 -0.92
C CYS A 18 -5.58 -1.28 -1.93
N THR A 19 -5.40 -1.60 -3.21
CA THR A 19 -5.18 -0.59 -4.26
C THR A 19 -6.37 0.34 -4.48
N GLY A 20 -7.58 -0.05 -4.05
CA GLY A 20 -8.80 0.72 -4.25
C GLY A 20 -9.02 1.04 -5.73
N PRO A 21 -9.26 2.32 -6.08
CA PRO A 21 -9.40 2.76 -7.47
C PRO A 21 -8.07 2.84 -8.25
N GLY A 22 -6.96 2.33 -7.69
CA GLY A 22 -5.65 2.31 -8.33
C GLY A 22 -4.86 3.61 -8.21
N THR A 23 -5.23 4.51 -7.31
CA THR A 23 -4.68 5.88 -7.27
C THR A 23 -3.17 5.90 -7.07
N ILE A 24 -2.64 5.14 -6.12
CA ILE A 24 -1.20 5.10 -5.82
C ILE A 24 -0.46 4.41 -6.97
N LEU A 25 -0.88 3.19 -7.33
CA LEU A 25 -0.22 2.39 -8.36
C LEU A 25 -0.14 3.12 -9.68
N LEU A 26 -1.27 3.64 -10.19
CA LEU A 26 -1.33 4.31 -11.47
C LEU A 26 -0.54 5.62 -11.49
N SER A 27 -0.50 6.35 -10.36
CA SER A 27 0.36 7.51 -10.21
C SER A 27 1.84 7.13 -10.30
N LEU A 28 2.27 6.07 -9.62
CA LEU A 28 3.65 5.57 -9.69
C LEU A 28 4.01 5.16 -11.13
N LEU A 29 3.15 4.41 -11.82
CA LEU A 29 3.36 3.98 -13.20
C LEU A 29 3.40 5.16 -14.18
N HIS A 30 2.69 6.26 -13.89
CA HIS A 30 2.78 7.48 -14.69
C HIS A 30 4.16 8.13 -14.62
N TYR A 31 4.75 8.21 -13.42
CA TYR A 31 6.06 8.82 -13.23
C TYR A 31 7.24 7.88 -13.50
N LEU A 32 7.02 6.57 -13.49
CA LEU A 32 8.00 5.51 -13.76
C LEU A 32 7.56 4.73 -15.03
N PRO A 33 7.87 5.23 -16.22
CA PRO A 33 7.32 4.71 -17.48
C PRO A 33 7.75 3.28 -17.80
N ASN A 34 8.87 2.81 -17.26
CA ASN A 34 9.37 1.44 -17.46
C ASN A 34 8.92 0.47 -16.34
N ALA A 35 8.27 0.98 -15.29
CA ALA A 35 7.73 0.13 -14.23
C ALA A 35 6.46 -0.60 -14.67
N CYS A 36 6.24 -1.77 -14.11
CA CYS A 36 4.96 -2.48 -14.15
C CYS A 36 4.46 -2.73 -12.72
N GLY A 37 3.17 -2.98 -12.57
CA GLY A 37 2.59 -3.12 -11.26
C GLY A 37 1.42 -4.07 -11.20
N MET A 38 1.17 -4.53 -9.98
CA MET A 38 0.02 -5.34 -9.62
C MET A 38 -0.73 -4.62 -8.51
N GLY A 39 -2.05 -4.47 -8.67
CA GLY A 39 -2.96 -3.98 -7.63
C GLY A 39 -3.83 -5.12 -7.13
N ILE A 40 -3.88 -5.32 -5.83
CA ILE A 40 -4.76 -6.29 -5.19
C ILE A 40 -5.78 -5.57 -4.31
N GLU A 41 -7.05 -5.98 -4.41
CA GLU A 41 -8.18 -5.32 -3.76
C GLU A 41 -9.31 -6.33 -3.52
N ILE A 42 -9.95 -6.22 -2.36
CA ILE A 42 -11.06 -7.10 -1.99
C ILE A 42 -12.40 -6.66 -2.63
N SER A 43 -12.54 -5.37 -2.96
CA SER A 43 -13.77 -4.80 -3.51
C SER A 43 -13.81 -4.91 -5.04
N PRO A 44 -14.74 -5.70 -5.62
CA PRO A 44 -14.91 -5.77 -7.07
C PRO A 44 -15.28 -4.42 -7.71
N ASP A 45 -16.02 -3.58 -6.98
CA ASP A 45 -16.42 -2.25 -7.45
C ASP A 45 -15.19 -1.32 -7.55
N ALA A 46 -14.32 -1.34 -6.54
CA ALA A 46 -13.07 -0.59 -6.56
C ALA A 46 -12.15 -1.06 -7.70
N LEU A 47 -12.01 -2.38 -7.90
CA LEU A 47 -11.27 -2.96 -9.02
C LEU A 47 -11.83 -2.56 -10.38
N SER A 48 -13.15 -2.50 -10.51
CA SER A 48 -13.80 -2.05 -11.75
C SER A 48 -13.43 -0.60 -12.05
N LEU A 49 -13.39 0.25 -11.02
CA LEU A 49 -12.96 1.64 -11.16
C LEU A 49 -11.44 1.73 -11.47
N ALA A 50 -10.61 0.90 -10.83
CA ALA A 50 -9.18 0.84 -11.12
C ALA A 50 -8.90 0.47 -12.59
N LYS A 51 -9.67 -0.46 -13.18
CA LYS A 51 -9.59 -0.80 -14.61
C LYS A 51 -9.89 0.40 -15.50
N VAL A 52 -10.99 1.10 -15.24
CA VAL A 52 -11.34 2.33 -15.99
C VAL A 52 -10.23 3.38 -15.86
N ASN A 53 -9.66 3.53 -14.66
CA ASN A 53 -8.57 4.48 -14.44
C ASN A 53 -7.29 4.04 -15.17
N SER A 54 -6.95 2.75 -15.19
CA SER A 54 -5.77 2.25 -15.90
C SER A 54 -5.82 2.53 -17.41
N GLU A 55 -7.01 2.43 -18.01
CA GLU A 55 -7.25 2.81 -19.41
C GLU A 55 -7.05 4.31 -19.64
N ARG A 56 -7.59 5.15 -18.75
CA ARG A 56 -7.46 6.61 -18.83
C ARG A 56 -6.02 7.10 -18.72
N PHE A 57 -5.21 6.41 -17.92
CA PHE A 57 -3.76 6.71 -17.76
C PHE A 57 -2.88 5.97 -18.78
N ASN A 58 -3.44 5.23 -19.74
CA ASN A 58 -2.71 4.40 -20.71
C ASN A 58 -1.71 3.46 -20.03
N SER A 59 -2.12 2.83 -18.93
CA SER A 59 -1.28 1.95 -18.12
C SER A 59 -1.74 0.48 -18.14
N ASN A 60 -2.82 0.15 -18.86
CA ASN A 60 -3.42 -1.18 -18.92
C ASN A 60 -2.46 -2.29 -19.34
N ASP A 61 -1.47 -1.98 -20.19
CA ASP A 61 -0.44 -2.95 -20.62
C ASP A 61 0.64 -3.22 -19.55
N ARG A 62 0.68 -2.41 -18.51
CA ARG A 62 1.69 -2.46 -17.44
C ARG A 62 1.09 -2.72 -16.05
N VAL A 63 -0.22 -2.89 -15.96
CA VAL A 63 -0.93 -3.11 -14.71
C VAL A 63 -1.70 -4.42 -14.75
N GLN A 64 -1.60 -5.20 -13.68
CA GLN A 64 -2.46 -6.34 -13.40
C GLN A 64 -3.30 -6.01 -12.17
N LEU A 65 -4.60 -6.28 -12.22
CA LEU A 65 -5.54 -6.03 -11.12
C LEU A 65 -6.22 -7.34 -10.74
N LEU A 66 -6.11 -7.72 -9.45
CA LEU A 66 -6.64 -8.97 -8.93
C LEU A 66 -7.57 -8.70 -7.75
N GLU A 67 -8.69 -9.42 -7.70
CA GLU A 67 -9.52 -9.50 -6.50
C GLU A 67 -8.82 -10.38 -5.46
N SER A 68 -8.60 -9.83 -4.26
CA SER A 68 -7.83 -10.51 -3.21
C SER A 68 -8.18 -9.95 -1.83
N ASP A 69 -8.37 -10.84 -0.88
CA ASP A 69 -8.30 -10.47 0.54
C ASP A 69 -6.83 -10.48 0.96
N MET A 70 -6.27 -9.28 1.11
CA MET A 70 -4.85 -9.05 1.31
C MET A 70 -4.03 -9.83 0.25
N PHE A 71 -3.14 -10.71 0.65
CA PHE A 71 -2.23 -11.46 -0.22
C PHE A 71 -2.79 -12.80 -0.74
N SER A 72 -4.04 -13.16 -0.41
CA SER A 72 -4.58 -14.50 -0.70
C SER A 72 -4.54 -14.91 -2.17
N ALA A 73 -4.67 -13.98 -3.11
CA ALA A 73 -4.56 -14.26 -4.54
C ALA A 73 -3.11 -14.51 -5.02
N LEU A 74 -2.11 -14.28 -4.16
CA LEU A 74 -0.69 -14.50 -4.45
C LEU A 74 -0.15 -15.79 -3.82
N ASP A 75 -0.98 -16.51 -3.04
CA ASP A 75 -0.57 -17.74 -2.37
C ASP A 75 -0.13 -18.81 -3.38
N GLY A 76 1.09 -19.30 -3.21
CA GLY A 76 1.70 -20.30 -4.08
C GLY A 76 2.35 -19.74 -5.37
N GLU A 77 2.28 -18.44 -5.60
CA GLU A 77 2.96 -17.77 -6.71
C GLU A 77 4.36 -17.32 -6.30
N ASN A 78 5.33 -17.46 -7.23
CA ASN A 78 6.71 -16.97 -7.03
C ASN A 78 6.86 -15.50 -7.48
N GLU A 79 5.89 -14.67 -7.10
CA GLU A 79 5.90 -13.25 -7.43
C GLU A 79 6.86 -12.49 -6.51
N GLN A 80 7.69 -11.63 -7.11
CA GLN A 80 8.67 -10.82 -6.38
C GLN A 80 8.62 -9.37 -6.87
N PHE A 81 8.57 -8.45 -5.92
CA PHE A 81 8.41 -7.02 -6.15
C PHE A 81 9.61 -6.23 -5.63
N ASP A 82 9.93 -5.15 -6.31
CA ASP A 82 10.96 -4.20 -5.89
C ASP A 82 10.38 -3.21 -4.85
N LEU A 83 9.06 -2.98 -4.93
CA LEU A 83 8.34 -2.05 -4.06
C LEU A 83 6.96 -2.62 -3.72
N ILE A 84 6.60 -2.60 -2.45
CA ILE A 84 5.21 -2.82 -1.99
C ILE A 84 4.70 -1.53 -1.37
N VAL A 85 3.58 -1.03 -1.87
CA VAL A 85 2.86 0.11 -1.31
C VAL A 85 1.50 -0.31 -0.79
N SER A 86 0.96 0.43 0.16
CA SER A 86 -0.41 0.22 0.63
C SER A 86 -0.95 1.50 1.27
N ASN A 87 -2.23 1.77 1.04
CA ASN A 87 -3.05 2.66 1.86
C ASN A 87 -4.21 1.84 2.41
N PRO A 88 -3.98 1.03 3.46
CA PRO A 88 -4.99 0.14 3.99
C PRO A 88 -5.99 0.90 4.86
N PRO A 89 -7.15 0.32 5.19
CA PRO A 89 -8.04 0.86 6.21
C PRO A 89 -7.31 0.99 7.55
N TYR A 90 -7.33 2.18 8.15
CA TYR A 90 -6.58 2.46 9.39
C TYR A 90 -7.38 3.16 10.48
N ILE A 91 -8.66 3.48 10.25
CA ILE A 91 -9.50 4.14 11.24
C ILE A 91 -9.89 3.15 12.33
N ARG A 92 -9.76 3.57 13.59
CA ARG A 92 -10.21 2.74 14.72
C ARG A 92 -11.73 2.62 14.71
N THR A 93 -12.24 1.43 14.97
CA THR A 93 -13.69 1.17 15.00
C THR A 93 -14.42 2.12 15.99
N GLY A 94 -13.77 2.48 17.10
CA GLY A 94 -14.31 3.42 18.10
C GLY A 94 -14.45 4.85 17.61
N ASP A 95 -13.71 5.26 16.58
CA ASP A 95 -13.63 6.64 16.08
C ASP A 95 -14.69 6.93 15.01
N ALA A 96 -15.53 5.96 14.63
CA ALA A 96 -16.58 6.12 13.63
C ALA A 96 -17.46 7.36 13.84
N LYS A 97 -17.73 7.73 15.10
CA LYS A 97 -18.56 8.89 15.47
C LYS A 97 -17.85 10.24 15.25
N LEU A 98 -16.55 10.25 15.08
CA LEU A 98 -15.73 11.44 14.88
C LEU A 98 -15.53 11.79 13.40
N LEU A 99 -15.93 10.88 12.50
CA LEU A 99 -15.75 11.03 11.07
C LEU A 99 -16.75 12.03 10.48
N SER A 100 -16.29 12.78 9.48
CA SER A 100 -17.17 13.63 8.69
C SER A 100 -18.12 12.78 7.84
N GLN A 101 -19.26 13.37 7.45
CA GLN A 101 -20.24 12.68 6.61
C GLN A 101 -19.64 12.25 5.27
N ASP A 102 -18.69 13.00 4.72
CA ASP A 102 -18.04 12.65 3.45
C ASP A 102 -17.22 11.35 3.57
N VAL A 103 -16.49 11.18 4.68
CA VAL A 103 -15.75 9.93 4.96
C VAL A 103 -16.71 8.77 5.22
N LEU A 104 -17.81 9.00 5.93
CA LEU A 104 -18.82 7.97 6.20
C LEU A 104 -19.56 7.49 4.94
N ASN A 105 -19.49 8.23 3.84
CA ASN A 105 -20.03 7.80 2.54
C ASN A 105 -19.12 6.79 1.82
N GLU A 106 -17.89 6.63 2.27
CA GLU A 106 -17.00 5.58 1.75
C GLU A 106 -17.41 4.19 2.28
N PRO A 107 -17.14 3.12 1.54
CA PRO A 107 -17.43 1.76 2.02
C PRO A 107 -16.74 1.47 3.36
N HIS A 108 -17.47 0.92 4.32
CA HIS A 108 -16.94 0.59 5.66
C HIS A 108 -15.66 -0.25 5.61
N ILE A 109 -15.56 -1.17 4.64
CA ILE A 109 -14.40 -2.02 4.42
C ILE A 109 -13.14 -1.22 4.03
N ALA A 110 -13.30 -0.03 3.48
CA ALA A 110 -12.19 0.85 3.09
C ALA A 110 -11.72 1.76 4.23
N LEU A 111 -12.43 1.81 5.36
CA LEU A 111 -12.17 2.77 6.42
C LEU A 111 -11.56 2.15 7.69
N PHE A 112 -12.10 1.03 8.17
CA PHE A 112 -11.81 0.54 9.51
C PHE A 112 -10.74 -0.53 9.56
N GLY A 113 -9.67 -0.25 10.32
CA GLY A 113 -8.52 -1.14 10.55
C GLY A 113 -8.57 -1.91 11.87
N GLY A 114 -9.77 -2.15 12.43
CA GLY A 114 -9.93 -2.86 13.70
C GLY A 114 -10.05 -1.95 14.92
N GLU A 115 -9.93 -2.51 16.12
CA GLU A 115 -10.11 -1.78 17.37
C GLU A 115 -9.07 -0.68 17.56
N ASP A 116 -7.82 -0.93 17.21
CA ASP A 116 -6.70 0.01 17.31
C ASP A 116 -6.25 0.57 15.95
N GLY A 117 -6.91 0.17 14.85
CA GLY A 117 -6.60 0.63 13.50
C GLY A 117 -5.35 0.01 12.88
N LEU A 118 -4.81 -1.08 13.48
CA LEU A 118 -3.54 -1.66 13.07
C LEU A 118 -3.63 -3.06 12.46
N ASP A 119 -4.84 -3.61 12.28
CA ASP A 119 -5.00 -5.00 11.84
C ASP A 119 -4.33 -5.28 10.50
N PHE A 120 -4.49 -4.40 9.52
CA PHE A 120 -3.85 -4.53 8.22
C PHE A 120 -2.33 -4.38 8.29
N TYR A 121 -1.82 -3.47 9.13
CA TYR A 121 -0.37 -3.30 9.28
C TYR A 121 0.30 -4.52 9.92
N ARG A 122 -0.38 -5.24 10.79
CA ARG A 122 0.10 -6.52 11.33
C ARG A 122 0.27 -7.57 10.24
N ILE A 123 -0.68 -7.62 9.29
CA ILE A 123 -0.60 -8.52 8.13
C ILE A 123 0.52 -8.06 7.19
N LEU A 124 0.54 -6.77 6.83
CA LEU A 124 1.55 -6.20 5.94
C LEU A 124 2.97 -6.43 6.46
N ALA A 125 3.24 -6.10 7.73
CA ALA A 125 4.57 -6.26 8.33
C ALA A 125 5.09 -7.70 8.27
N LYS A 126 4.22 -8.69 8.49
CA LYS A 126 4.60 -10.10 8.50
C LYS A 126 4.72 -10.71 7.11
N THR A 127 3.91 -10.24 6.16
CA THR A 127 3.72 -10.93 4.87
C THR A 127 4.50 -10.30 3.72
N CYS A 128 4.72 -8.98 3.72
CA CYS A 128 5.39 -8.29 2.61
C CYS A 128 6.78 -8.88 2.29
N GLY A 129 7.55 -9.31 3.31
CA GLY A 129 8.86 -9.92 3.11
C GLY A 129 8.83 -11.15 2.20
N THR A 130 7.74 -11.93 2.21
CA THR A 130 7.58 -13.09 1.33
C THR A 130 7.58 -12.71 -0.15
N TYR A 131 7.06 -11.52 -0.48
CA TYR A 131 6.87 -11.03 -1.84
C TYR A 131 7.87 -9.95 -2.24
N LEU A 132 8.79 -9.55 -1.36
CA LEU A 132 9.83 -8.58 -1.68
C LEU A 132 11.11 -9.26 -2.15
N LYS A 133 11.73 -8.66 -3.15
CA LYS A 133 13.13 -8.95 -3.46
C LYS A 133 14.01 -8.46 -2.31
N SER A 134 15.19 -9.08 -2.12
CA SER A 134 16.19 -8.53 -1.20
C SER A 134 16.49 -7.06 -1.56
N GLN A 135 16.59 -6.19 -0.55
CA GLN A 135 16.70 -4.75 -0.68
C GLN A 135 15.46 -4.08 -1.32
N GLY A 136 14.33 -4.78 -1.41
CA GLY A 136 13.05 -4.21 -1.80
C GLY A 136 12.50 -3.24 -0.74
N HIS A 137 11.64 -2.35 -1.16
CA HIS A 137 11.12 -1.28 -0.31
C HIS A 137 9.65 -1.48 0.03
N ILE A 138 9.25 -0.97 1.18
CA ILE A 138 7.83 -0.79 1.54
C ILE A 138 7.53 0.69 1.76
N ALA A 139 6.28 1.08 1.48
CA ALA A 139 5.75 2.40 1.82
C ALA A 139 4.25 2.28 2.15
N PHE A 140 3.88 2.49 3.41
CA PHE A 140 2.52 2.39 3.91
C PHE A 140 2.00 3.75 4.34
N GLU A 141 0.87 4.18 3.78
CA GLU A 141 0.14 5.31 4.33
C GLU A 141 -0.43 4.96 5.69
N ILE A 142 -0.42 5.92 6.62
CA ILE A 142 -0.82 5.74 8.01
C ILE A 142 -1.71 6.89 8.51
N GLY A 143 -2.48 6.65 9.54
CA GLY A 143 -3.08 7.70 10.36
C GLY A 143 -1.99 8.53 11.07
N PHE A 144 -2.28 9.80 11.28
CA PHE A 144 -1.33 10.80 11.80
C PHE A 144 -0.72 10.47 13.18
N ASP A 145 -1.32 9.55 13.93
CA ASP A 145 -0.90 9.13 15.27
C ASP A 145 -0.43 7.67 15.34
N GLN A 146 -0.23 7.01 14.17
CA GLN A 146 0.08 5.58 14.11
C GLN A 146 1.55 5.26 13.81
N ALA A 147 2.39 6.27 13.53
CA ALA A 147 3.76 6.06 13.07
C ALA A 147 4.60 5.15 13.98
N GLU A 148 4.59 5.41 15.30
CA GLU A 148 5.40 4.62 16.24
C GLU A 148 4.90 3.18 16.34
N ALA A 149 3.57 2.97 16.32
CA ALA A 149 3.00 1.63 16.36
C ALA A 149 3.34 0.81 15.10
N VAL A 150 3.22 1.42 13.93
CA VAL A 150 3.54 0.74 12.65
C VAL A 150 5.03 0.45 12.54
N LYS A 151 5.91 1.37 12.98
CA LYS A 151 7.35 1.12 13.03
C LYS A 151 7.68 -0.05 13.96
N ALA A 152 7.08 -0.10 15.16
CA ALA A 152 7.28 -1.20 16.09
C ALA A 152 6.87 -2.56 15.50
N LEU A 153 5.74 -2.63 14.77
CA LEU A 153 5.32 -3.85 14.07
C LEU A 153 6.35 -4.33 13.04
N LEU A 154 6.99 -3.41 12.32
CA LEU A 154 8.07 -3.75 11.38
C LEU A 154 9.34 -4.21 12.09
N GLU A 155 9.74 -3.52 13.16
CA GLU A 155 10.90 -3.85 13.98
C GLU A 155 10.78 -5.25 14.62
N GLU A 156 9.59 -5.60 15.13
CA GLU A 156 9.32 -6.92 15.72
C GLU A 156 9.56 -8.09 14.75
N THR A 157 9.43 -7.88 13.45
CA THR A 157 9.69 -8.95 12.47
C THR A 157 11.17 -9.25 12.30
N GLY A 158 12.06 -8.29 12.60
CA GLY A 158 13.50 -8.39 12.38
C GLY A 158 13.90 -8.45 10.90
N GLN A 159 12.98 -8.21 9.97
CA GLN A 159 13.21 -8.37 8.53
C GLN A 159 13.51 -7.04 7.82
N TYR A 160 13.29 -5.91 8.48
CA TYR A 160 13.36 -4.59 7.86
C TYR A 160 14.39 -3.69 8.52
N SER A 161 15.05 -2.90 7.71
CA SER A 161 15.96 -1.83 8.12
C SER A 161 15.50 -0.47 7.62
N ASN A 162 16.21 0.59 8.01
CA ASN A 162 15.92 1.95 7.57
C ASN A 162 14.45 2.38 7.75
N ILE A 163 13.81 1.88 8.81
CA ILE A 163 12.41 2.18 9.12
C ILE A 163 12.28 3.68 9.44
N ARG A 164 11.47 4.40 8.69
CA ARG A 164 11.30 5.86 8.80
C ARG A 164 9.84 6.25 8.65
N CYS A 165 9.47 7.36 9.30
CA CYS A 165 8.21 8.05 9.02
C CYS A 165 8.48 9.31 8.21
N ILE A 166 7.60 9.57 7.26
CA ILE A 166 7.60 10.75 6.39
C ILE A 166 6.33 11.53 6.67
N THR A 167 6.49 12.82 6.89
CA THR A 167 5.38 13.74 7.13
C THR A 167 4.80 14.28 5.82
N ASP A 168 3.51 14.62 5.85
CA ASP A 168 2.86 15.36 4.78
C ASP A 168 3.27 16.86 4.79
N LEU A 169 2.76 17.64 3.83
CA LEU A 169 3.02 19.08 3.75
C LEU A 169 2.49 19.87 4.96
N GLY A 170 1.56 19.30 5.70
CA GLY A 170 1.01 19.87 6.93
C GLY A 170 1.84 19.51 8.17
N GLY A 171 2.88 18.67 8.04
CA GLY A 171 3.73 18.22 9.14
C GLY A 171 3.16 17.04 9.93
N ASN A 172 2.08 16.41 9.47
CA ASN A 172 1.54 15.22 10.11
C ASN A 172 2.24 13.96 9.59
N ASP A 173 2.44 12.99 10.45
CA ASP A 173 2.93 11.69 10.06
C ASP A 173 1.98 11.08 9.00
N ARG A 174 2.56 10.56 7.88
CA ARG A 174 1.74 10.13 6.77
C ARG A 174 2.17 8.84 6.12
N VAL A 175 3.46 8.56 6.01
CA VAL A 175 3.95 7.34 5.35
C VAL A 175 5.07 6.72 6.18
N VAL A 176 4.96 5.44 6.51
CA VAL A 176 6.06 4.64 7.05
C VAL A 176 6.73 3.90 5.90
N THR A 177 8.06 3.97 5.84
CA THR A 177 8.88 3.29 4.83
C THR A 177 9.94 2.43 5.49
N ALA A 178 10.33 1.34 4.82
CA ALA A 178 11.45 0.51 5.23
C ALA A 178 12.07 -0.23 4.04
N VAL A 179 13.22 -0.84 4.28
CA VAL A 179 13.95 -1.70 3.34
C VAL A 179 13.93 -3.12 3.87
N TYR A 180 13.58 -4.08 3.02
CA TYR A 180 13.62 -5.50 3.35
C TYR A 180 15.04 -6.04 3.20
N GLU A 181 15.55 -6.71 4.22
CA GLU A 181 16.96 -7.20 4.21
C GLU A 181 17.14 -8.53 3.46
N GLY A 182 16.09 -9.32 3.28
CA GLY A 182 16.17 -10.61 2.59
C GLY A 182 16.17 -11.78 3.53
#